data_d404998994187a9e5e76019ee2bbffaf
#
_entry.id   d404998994187a9e5e76019ee2bbffaf
#
_cell.length_a   1.000
_cell.length_b   1.000
_cell.length_c   1.000
_cell.angle_alpha   90.00
_cell.angle_beta   90.00
_cell.angle_gamma   90.00
#
_symmetry.space_group_name_H-M   'P 1'
#
loop_
_entity.id
_entity.type
_entity.pdbx_description
1 polymer ?
#
loop_
_entity_poly.entity_id
_entity_poly.type
_entity_poly.pdbx_seq_one_letter_code
_entity_poly.pdbx_strand_id
1 'polypeptide(L)'
;MMQSRTHNCGELRLSDAGKSVTIVGWLENVREVGANFAFCVLRDFYGTTQVVIETEEMMKLIKPINKESTISVTGTVRERESKNPKLPTGEIEVVPEKIEVLGKCVHNQLPFEINKSKDADENTRLKYRFLDLRNPAVKSNIVLRCQVVAELRRLMTEKGFLEITTPILTASSPEGARDYLVPARNHPGKFYACLLYTSPSPRDA
;
A
#
# COMPACT_ATOMS: atom_id res chain seq x y z
N MET A 1 0.01 5.54 25.30
CA MET A 1 -0.44 4.37 24.55
C MET A 1 -0.81 4.84 23.16
N MET A 2 -0.26 4.26 22.10
CA MET A 2 -0.65 4.58 20.73
C MET A 2 -2.10 4.11 20.53
N GLN A 3 -3.00 5.02 20.22
CA GLN A 3 -4.40 4.67 19.98
C GLN A 3 -4.48 3.96 18.63
N SER A 4 -4.99 2.72 18.60
CA SER A 4 -5.18 2.00 17.33
C SER A 4 -6.24 2.71 16.49
N ARG A 5 -6.11 2.66 15.15
CA ARG A 5 -7.13 3.21 14.25
C ARG A 5 -8.48 2.52 14.48
N THR A 6 -9.55 3.28 14.39
CA THR A 6 -10.92 2.77 14.47
C THR A 6 -11.47 2.36 13.11
N HIS A 7 -11.05 3.06 12.03
CA HIS A 7 -11.50 2.87 10.66
C HIS A 7 -10.33 2.96 9.68
N ASN A 8 -10.48 2.32 8.52
CA ASN A 8 -9.60 2.52 7.37
C ASN A 8 -10.01 3.78 6.59
N CYS A 9 -9.07 4.39 5.86
CA CYS A 9 -9.34 5.62 5.10
C CYS A 9 -10.40 5.46 3.99
N GLY A 10 -10.68 4.24 3.52
CA GLY A 10 -11.70 3.97 2.50
C GLY A 10 -13.07 3.57 3.02
N GLU A 11 -13.23 3.41 4.33
CA GLU A 11 -14.45 2.83 4.93
C GLU A 11 -15.55 3.84 5.28
N LEU A 12 -15.18 5.06 5.63
CA LEU A 12 -16.11 6.07 6.14
C LEU A 12 -17.18 6.42 5.11
N ARG A 13 -18.41 6.55 5.58
CA ARG A 13 -19.59 6.90 4.78
C ARG A 13 -20.41 7.98 5.48
N LEU A 14 -21.44 8.48 4.81
CA LEU A 14 -22.36 9.48 5.37
C LEU A 14 -23.06 8.98 6.67
N SER A 15 -23.26 7.67 6.79
CA SER A 15 -23.79 7.03 8.02
C SER A 15 -22.88 7.16 9.24
N ASP A 16 -21.64 7.57 9.05
CA ASP A 16 -20.67 7.78 10.12
C ASP A 16 -20.57 9.25 10.54
N ALA A 17 -21.34 10.13 9.91
CA ALA A 17 -21.38 11.55 10.27
C ALA A 17 -21.72 11.72 11.77
N GLY A 18 -20.99 12.58 12.46
CA GLY A 18 -21.08 12.81 13.89
C GLY A 18 -20.29 11.84 14.78
N LYS A 19 -19.73 10.76 14.22
CA LYS A 19 -18.88 9.84 15.00
C LYS A 19 -17.46 10.37 15.15
N SER A 20 -16.86 10.15 16.32
CA SER A 20 -15.44 10.35 16.54
C SER A 20 -14.66 9.13 16.02
N VAL A 21 -13.67 9.35 15.18
CA VAL A 21 -12.88 8.30 14.53
C VAL A 21 -11.39 8.59 14.63
N THR A 22 -10.59 7.52 14.61
CA THR A 22 -9.13 7.60 14.44
C THR A 22 -8.75 6.88 13.16
N ILE A 23 -8.16 7.61 12.22
CA ILE A 23 -7.66 7.09 10.95
C ILE A 23 -6.14 7.30 10.87
N VAL A 24 -5.45 6.36 10.25
CA VAL A 24 -3.99 6.38 10.10
C VAL A 24 -3.62 6.11 8.65
N GLY A 25 -2.73 6.92 8.09
CA GLY A 25 -2.32 6.75 6.70
C GLY A 25 -1.17 7.66 6.31
N TRP A 26 -0.88 7.67 5.02
CA TRP A 26 0.11 8.54 4.41
C TRP A 26 -0.55 9.85 3.98
N LEU A 27 0.12 10.97 4.25
CA LEU A 27 -0.28 12.29 3.79
C LEU A 27 -0.03 12.39 2.28
N GLU A 28 -1.07 12.16 1.47
CA GLU A 28 -0.94 12.16 0.01
C GLU A 28 -0.81 13.58 -0.55
N ASN A 29 -1.63 14.49 -0.07
CA ASN A 29 -1.64 15.87 -0.55
C ASN A 29 -2.14 16.82 0.53
N VAL A 30 -1.63 18.06 0.48
CA VAL A 30 -2.11 19.20 1.26
C VAL A 30 -2.43 20.32 0.29
N ARG A 31 -3.65 20.83 0.31
CA ARG A 31 -4.09 22.00 -0.46
C ARG A 31 -4.46 23.13 0.49
N GLU A 32 -3.57 24.10 0.63
CA GLU A 32 -3.85 25.32 1.38
C GLU A 32 -4.85 26.18 0.58
N VAL A 33 -5.89 26.68 1.26
CA VAL A 33 -6.93 27.55 0.68
C VAL A 33 -6.91 28.93 1.33
N GLY A 34 -6.36 29.01 2.54
CA GLY A 34 -6.23 30.25 3.29
C GLY A 34 -5.15 30.16 4.35
N ALA A 35 -4.97 31.21 5.13
CA ALA A 35 -3.93 31.27 6.17
C ALA A 35 -4.04 30.13 7.19
N ASN A 36 -5.28 29.77 7.58
CA ASN A 36 -5.57 28.77 8.61
C ASN A 36 -6.50 27.67 8.10
N PHE A 37 -6.62 27.50 6.78
CA PHE A 37 -7.54 26.54 6.19
C PHE A 37 -6.87 25.73 5.09
N ALA A 38 -6.92 24.41 5.24
CA ALA A 38 -6.38 23.48 4.24
C ALA A 38 -7.18 22.18 4.17
N PHE A 39 -7.13 21.56 3.01
CA PHE A 39 -7.60 20.19 2.81
C PHE A 39 -6.40 19.26 2.71
N CYS A 40 -6.40 18.22 3.53
CA CYS A 40 -5.44 17.14 3.48
C CYS A 40 -6.12 15.89 2.95
N VAL A 41 -5.42 15.14 2.12
CA VAL A 41 -5.85 13.80 1.71
C VAL A 41 -4.99 12.79 2.45
N LEU A 42 -5.62 11.99 3.28
CA LEU A 42 -4.99 10.86 3.97
C LEU A 42 -5.32 9.58 3.21
N ARG A 43 -4.31 8.80 2.90
CA ARG A 43 -4.43 7.55 2.16
C ARG A 43 -3.85 6.38 2.94
N ASP A 44 -4.53 5.25 2.89
CA ASP A 44 -4.02 3.96 3.35
C ASP A 44 -4.13 2.88 2.25
N PHE A 45 -4.01 1.62 2.64
CA PHE A 45 -4.20 0.50 1.72
C PHE A 45 -5.63 0.43 1.15
N TYR A 46 -6.64 0.84 1.92
CA TYR A 46 -8.05 0.65 1.60
C TYR A 46 -8.68 1.81 0.84
N GLY A 47 -8.08 2.99 0.90
CA GLY A 47 -8.60 4.16 0.19
C GLY A 47 -8.07 5.49 0.70
N THR A 48 -8.86 6.53 0.48
CA THR A 48 -8.53 7.90 0.85
C THR A 48 -9.65 8.54 1.65
N THR A 49 -9.30 9.46 2.53
CA THR A 49 -10.26 10.30 3.26
C THR A 49 -9.76 11.73 3.27
N GLN A 50 -10.65 12.69 3.07
CA GLN A 50 -10.36 14.10 3.23
C GLN A 50 -10.36 14.47 4.71
N VAL A 51 -9.35 15.21 5.13
CA VAL A 51 -9.23 15.83 6.46
C VAL A 51 -9.21 17.34 6.26
N VAL A 52 -10.02 18.07 7.03
CA VAL A 52 -10.12 19.54 6.91
C VAL A 52 -9.41 20.18 8.06
N ILE A 53 -8.39 20.97 7.77
CA ILE A 53 -7.65 21.75 8.75
C ILE A 53 -8.29 23.14 8.87
N GLU A 54 -8.78 23.49 10.04
CA GLU A 54 -9.51 24.74 10.31
C GLU A 54 -8.85 25.61 11.39
N THR A 55 -7.72 25.14 11.97
CA THR A 55 -7.04 25.85 13.04
C THR A 55 -5.60 26.17 12.71
N GLU A 56 -5.11 27.31 13.18
CA GLU A 56 -3.72 27.76 13.00
C GLU A 56 -2.71 26.76 13.60
N GLU A 57 -3.05 26.16 14.74
CA GLU A 57 -2.22 25.20 15.45
C GLU A 57 -1.98 23.94 14.60
N MET A 58 -3.03 23.39 13.99
CA MET A 58 -2.94 22.22 13.10
C MET A 58 -2.25 22.57 11.78
N MET A 59 -2.45 23.79 11.26
CA MET A 59 -1.71 24.28 10.08
C MET A 59 -0.21 24.33 10.34
N LYS A 60 0.24 24.85 11.50
CA LYS A 60 1.65 24.86 11.90
C LYS A 60 2.24 23.44 11.99
N LEU A 61 1.43 22.47 12.35
CA LEU A 61 1.85 21.07 12.46
C LEU A 61 1.95 20.40 11.08
N ILE A 62 0.97 20.63 10.18
CA ILE A 62 0.89 19.97 8.87
C ILE A 62 1.82 20.59 7.82
N LYS A 63 1.98 21.92 7.83
CA LYS A 63 2.75 22.65 6.82
C LYS A 63 4.20 22.19 6.64
N PRO A 64 4.97 21.84 7.70
CA PRO A 64 6.35 21.37 7.58
C PRO A 64 6.45 19.87 7.26
N ILE A 65 5.33 19.16 7.04
CA ILE A 65 5.33 17.72 6.83
C ILE A 65 5.33 17.42 5.34
N ASN A 66 6.31 16.63 4.91
CA ASN A 66 6.41 16.18 3.52
C ASN A 66 5.31 15.16 3.16
N LYS A 67 4.94 15.11 1.88
CA LYS A 67 4.09 14.05 1.34
C LYS A 67 4.63 12.68 1.70
N GLU A 68 3.74 11.70 1.81
CA GLU A 68 4.03 10.32 2.20
C GLU A 68 4.54 10.15 3.65
N SER A 69 4.51 11.20 4.46
CA SER A 69 4.64 11.05 5.92
C SER A 69 3.44 10.28 6.48
N THR A 70 3.67 9.45 7.48
CA THR A 70 2.60 8.71 8.16
C THR A 70 2.05 9.54 9.31
N ILE A 71 0.77 9.80 9.31
CA ILE A 71 0.09 10.54 10.36
C ILE A 71 -1.13 9.78 10.89
N SER A 72 -1.45 10.03 12.14
CA SER A 72 -2.69 9.62 12.79
C SER A 72 -3.57 10.85 12.98
N VAL A 73 -4.83 10.73 12.63
CA VAL A 73 -5.83 11.79 12.76
C VAL A 73 -6.99 11.27 13.58
N THR A 74 -7.25 11.88 14.73
CA THR A 74 -8.46 11.66 15.53
C THR A 74 -9.35 12.87 15.39
N GLY A 75 -10.62 12.66 15.09
CA GLY A 75 -11.57 13.75 14.87
C GLY A 75 -12.97 13.26 14.54
N THR A 76 -13.85 14.20 14.28
CA THR A 76 -15.27 13.92 14.01
C THR A 76 -15.54 13.89 12.51
N VAL A 77 -16.30 12.89 12.07
CA VAL A 77 -16.76 12.79 10.68
C VAL A 77 -17.85 13.81 10.43
N ARG A 78 -17.72 14.58 9.34
CA ARG A 78 -18.68 15.60 8.92
C ARG A 78 -19.07 15.36 7.46
N GLU A 79 -20.31 15.68 7.11
CA GLU A 79 -20.75 15.73 5.71
C GLU A 79 -20.05 16.87 4.98
N ARG A 80 -19.57 16.63 3.75
CA ARG A 80 -18.91 17.64 2.93
C ARG A 80 -19.92 18.59 2.30
N GLU A 81 -19.60 19.86 2.30
CA GLU A 81 -20.36 20.87 1.54
C GLU A 81 -20.27 20.62 0.03
N SER A 82 -19.06 20.31 -0.48
CA SER A 82 -18.84 19.95 -1.89
C SER A 82 -18.52 18.47 -2.02
N LYS A 83 -19.54 17.70 -2.40
CA LYS A 83 -19.42 16.24 -2.57
C LYS A 83 -18.62 15.88 -3.82
N ASN A 84 -17.80 14.81 -3.72
CA ASN A 84 -17.04 14.26 -4.84
C ASN A 84 -17.53 12.84 -5.18
N PRO A 85 -18.39 12.65 -6.18
CA PRO A 85 -18.96 11.34 -6.52
C PRO A 85 -17.94 10.34 -7.07
N LYS A 86 -16.72 10.78 -7.38
CA LYS A 86 -15.65 9.90 -7.89
C LYS A 86 -14.94 9.10 -6.78
N LEU A 87 -15.17 9.47 -5.52
CA LEU A 87 -14.53 8.82 -4.37
C LEU A 87 -15.58 8.14 -3.49
N PRO A 88 -15.35 6.93 -3.01
CA PRO A 88 -16.26 6.24 -2.07
C PRO A 88 -16.53 7.03 -0.77
N THR A 89 -15.54 7.81 -0.32
CA THR A 89 -15.60 8.69 0.86
C THR A 89 -15.88 10.15 0.47
N GLY A 90 -16.32 10.41 -0.75
CA GLY A 90 -16.45 11.76 -1.29
C GLY A 90 -17.60 12.58 -0.72
N GLU A 91 -18.47 11.98 0.09
CA GLU A 91 -19.56 12.67 0.77
C GLU A 91 -19.20 13.17 2.16
N ILE A 92 -18.07 12.69 2.71
CA ILE A 92 -17.64 13.00 4.07
C ILE A 92 -16.24 13.58 4.12
N GLU A 93 -15.94 14.22 5.22
CA GLU A 93 -14.62 14.68 5.61
C GLU A 93 -14.43 14.50 7.12
N VAL A 94 -13.19 14.45 7.58
CA VAL A 94 -12.87 14.38 9.01
C VAL A 94 -12.36 15.74 9.46
N VAL A 95 -13.01 16.29 10.49
CA VAL A 95 -12.55 17.49 11.18
C VAL A 95 -11.67 17.04 12.35
N PRO A 96 -10.36 17.28 12.30
CA PRO A 96 -9.44 16.75 13.30
C PRO A 96 -9.55 17.50 14.62
N GLU A 97 -9.53 16.75 15.70
CA GLU A 97 -9.32 17.22 17.07
C GLU A 97 -7.85 17.06 17.47
N LYS A 98 -7.19 16.02 16.93
CA LYS A 98 -5.80 15.71 17.19
C LYS A 98 -5.14 15.13 15.95
N ILE A 99 -3.90 15.59 15.69
CA ILE A 99 -3.03 15.05 14.65
C ILE A 99 -1.70 14.65 15.28
N GLU A 100 -1.25 13.43 15.02
CA GLU A 100 0.05 12.92 15.47
C GLU A 100 0.87 12.48 14.27
N VAL A 101 2.13 12.93 14.20
CA VAL A 101 3.08 12.50 13.18
C VAL A 101 3.78 11.24 13.65
N LEU A 102 3.43 10.11 13.07
CA LEU A 102 3.99 8.79 13.43
C LEU A 102 5.33 8.54 12.75
N GLY A 103 5.51 9.04 11.53
CA GLY A 103 6.75 8.90 10.79
C GLY A 103 6.87 9.97 9.71
N LYS A 104 7.91 10.78 9.81
CA LYS A 104 8.19 11.85 8.83
C LYS A 104 8.88 11.28 7.59
N CYS A 105 8.38 11.63 6.41
CA CYS A 105 9.15 11.50 5.18
C CYS A 105 10.23 12.59 5.16
N VAL A 106 11.50 12.17 5.10
CA VAL A 106 12.64 13.09 5.14
C VAL A 106 12.92 13.76 3.78
N HIS A 107 12.33 13.24 2.71
CA HIS A 107 12.54 13.74 1.36
C HIS A 107 11.43 14.70 0.93
N ASN A 108 11.81 15.90 0.50
CA ASN A 108 10.87 16.90 -0.02
C ASN A 108 10.31 16.50 -1.39
N GLN A 109 11.08 15.75 -2.16
CA GLN A 109 10.70 15.26 -3.48
C GLN A 109 10.74 13.74 -3.50
N LEU A 110 9.68 13.14 -3.99
CA LEU A 110 9.61 11.71 -4.25
C LEU A 110 10.29 11.40 -5.59
N PRO A 111 10.83 10.18 -5.78
CA PRO A 111 11.43 9.77 -7.05
C PRO A 111 10.43 9.78 -8.23
N PHE A 112 9.15 9.69 -7.93
CA PHE A 112 8.01 9.82 -8.85
C PHE A 112 6.73 10.13 -8.07
N GLU A 113 5.73 10.69 -8.76
CA GLU A 113 4.38 10.81 -8.20
C GLU A 113 3.71 9.43 -8.08
N ILE A 114 3.16 9.10 -6.90
CA ILE A 114 2.59 7.78 -6.62
C ILE A 114 1.55 7.37 -7.67
N ASN A 115 0.60 8.25 -7.98
CA ASN A 115 -0.49 7.95 -8.91
C ASN A 115 -0.04 7.88 -10.38
N LYS A 116 1.17 8.35 -10.69
CA LYS A 116 1.80 8.30 -12.01
C LYS A 116 3.04 7.41 -12.05
N SER A 117 3.21 6.53 -11.06
CA SER A 117 4.42 5.69 -10.98
C SER A 117 4.65 4.82 -12.22
N LYS A 118 3.58 4.48 -12.96
CA LYS A 118 3.68 3.71 -14.21
C LYS A 118 4.44 4.44 -15.32
N ASP A 119 4.49 5.77 -15.27
CA ASP A 119 5.16 6.62 -16.26
C ASP A 119 6.67 6.79 -15.94
N ALA A 120 7.09 6.36 -14.75
CA ALA A 120 8.48 6.41 -14.32
C ALA A 120 9.30 5.22 -14.91
N ASP A 121 10.60 5.43 -15.03
CA ASP A 121 11.56 4.40 -15.46
C ASP A 121 11.48 3.14 -14.58
N GLU A 122 11.58 1.97 -15.20
CA GLU A 122 11.44 0.69 -14.54
C GLU A 122 12.45 0.47 -13.41
N ASN A 123 13.72 0.84 -13.63
CA ASN A 123 14.77 0.71 -12.61
C ASN A 123 14.45 1.55 -11.38
N THR A 124 13.92 2.77 -11.58
CA THR A 124 13.49 3.65 -10.51
C THR A 124 12.30 3.08 -9.76
N ARG A 125 11.33 2.51 -10.46
CA ARG A 125 10.17 1.84 -9.85
C ARG A 125 10.58 0.61 -9.05
N LEU A 126 11.51 -0.20 -9.56
CA LEU A 126 12.01 -1.37 -8.85
C LEU A 126 12.83 -0.99 -7.62
N LYS A 127 13.68 0.05 -7.73
CA LYS A 127 14.45 0.59 -6.60
C LYS A 127 13.55 1.11 -5.48
N TYR A 128 12.46 1.78 -5.82
CA TYR A 128 11.50 2.36 -4.88
C TYR A 128 10.17 1.59 -4.91
N ARG A 129 10.24 0.27 -4.96
CA ARG A 129 9.08 -0.61 -5.13
C ARG A 129 7.99 -0.39 -4.07
N PHE A 130 8.37 -0.06 -2.84
CA PHE A 130 7.45 0.24 -1.75
C PHE A 130 6.59 1.49 -2.02
N LEU A 131 7.07 2.47 -2.81
CA LEU A 131 6.27 3.60 -3.28
C LEU A 131 5.40 3.21 -4.48
N ASP A 132 5.96 2.49 -5.45
CA ASP A 132 5.23 2.03 -6.64
C ASP A 132 4.01 1.18 -6.28
N LEU A 133 4.12 0.33 -5.24
CA LEU A 133 3.01 -0.48 -4.73
C LEU A 133 1.90 0.33 -4.03
N ARG A 134 2.12 1.61 -3.74
CA ARG A 134 1.08 2.51 -3.24
C ARG A 134 0.18 3.04 -4.36
N ASN A 135 0.60 2.95 -5.63
CA ASN A 135 -0.24 3.27 -6.78
C ASN A 135 -1.43 2.29 -6.85
N PRO A 136 -2.70 2.76 -6.86
CA PRO A 136 -3.86 1.90 -6.85
C PRO A 136 -3.88 0.89 -8.00
N ALA A 137 -3.45 1.29 -9.20
CA ALA A 137 -3.45 0.43 -10.38
C ALA A 137 -2.32 -0.63 -10.35
N VAL A 138 -1.20 -0.35 -9.69
CA VAL A 138 -0.13 -1.35 -9.46
C VAL A 138 -0.54 -2.30 -8.35
N LYS A 139 -1.08 -1.75 -7.26
CA LYS A 139 -1.58 -2.51 -6.12
C LYS A 139 -2.67 -3.51 -6.52
N SER A 140 -3.64 -3.10 -7.36
CA SER A 140 -4.75 -3.97 -7.78
C SER A 140 -4.27 -5.25 -8.45
N ASN A 141 -3.20 -5.20 -9.24
CA ASN A 141 -2.62 -6.39 -9.88
C ASN A 141 -2.05 -7.37 -8.84
N ILE A 142 -1.39 -6.84 -7.80
CA ILE A 142 -0.86 -7.69 -6.71
C ILE A 142 -1.99 -8.31 -5.89
N VAL A 143 -3.03 -7.51 -5.58
CA VAL A 143 -4.21 -8.00 -4.86
C VAL A 143 -4.92 -9.10 -5.67
N LEU A 144 -5.14 -8.88 -6.98
CA LEU A 144 -5.74 -9.88 -7.86
C LEU A 144 -4.92 -11.17 -7.88
N ARG A 145 -3.58 -11.06 -8.04
CA ARG A 145 -2.70 -12.23 -7.99
C ARG A 145 -2.84 -13.00 -6.68
N CYS A 146 -2.87 -12.31 -5.54
CA CYS A 146 -3.05 -12.96 -4.24
C CYS A 146 -4.40 -13.67 -4.15
N GLN A 147 -5.47 -13.05 -4.65
CA GLN A 147 -6.81 -13.64 -4.67
C GLN A 147 -6.86 -14.90 -5.56
N VAL A 148 -6.28 -14.85 -6.76
CA VAL A 148 -6.21 -16.00 -7.68
C VAL A 148 -5.45 -17.16 -7.03
N VAL A 149 -4.29 -16.89 -6.40
CA VAL A 149 -3.52 -17.95 -5.72
C VAL A 149 -4.29 -18.55 -4.55
N ALA A 150 -4.97 -17.71 -3.75
CA ALA A 150 -5.79 -18.18 -2.63
C ALA A 150 -6.95 -19.06 -3.11
N GLU A 151 -7.62 -18.66 -4.20
CA GLU A 151 -8.73 -19.41 -4.78
C GLU A 151 -8.27 -20.75 -5.38
N LEU A 152 -7.12 -20.78 -6.07
CA LEU A 152 -6.53 -22.03 -6.57
C LEU A 152 -6.23 -23.01 -5.43
N ARG A 153 -5.63 -22.51 -4.32
CA ARG A 153 -5.37 -23.33 -3.14
C ARG A 153 -6.65 -23.89 -2.53
N ARG A 154 -7.67 -23.05 -2.41
CA ARG A 154 -8.99 -23.47 -1.89
C ARG A 154 -9.58 -24.59 -2.75
N LEU A 155 -9.64 -24.39 -4.07
CA LEU A 155 -10.20 -25.36 -5.02
C LEU A 155 -9.44 -26.69 -5.01
N MET A 156 -8.11 -26.66 -4.97
CA MET A 156 -7.30 -27.86 -4.93
C MET A 156 -7.51 -28.62 -3.62
N THR A 157 -7.55 -27.94 -2.49
CA THR A 157 -7.81 -28.55 -1.18
C THR A 157 -9.19 -29.20 -1.12
N GLU A 158 -10.23 -28.52 -1.63
CA GLU A 158 -11.59 -29.07 -1.71
C GLU A 158 -11.70 -30.34 -2.58
N LYS A 159 -10.82 -30.47 -3.56
CA LYS A 159 -10.71 -31.67 -4.40
C LYS A 159 -9.84 -32.79 -3.79
N GLY A 160 -9.37 -32.60 -2.56
CA GLY A 160 -8.57 -33.59 -1.84
C GLY A 160 -7.07 -33.57 -2.13
N PHE A 161 -6.56 -32.55 -2.83
CA PHE A 161 -5.13 -32.35 -3.01
C PHE A 161 -4.51 -31.70 -1.76
N LEU A 162 -3.27 -32.10 -1.46
CA LEU A 162 -2.47 -31.53 -0.37
C LEU A 162 -1.40 -30.60 -0.96
N GLU A 163 -1.27 -29.39 -0.38
CA GLU A 163 -0.16 -28.49 -0.70
C GLU A 163 1.07 -28.92 0.09
N ILE A 164 2.12 -29.32 -0.62
CA ILE A 164 3.39 -29.71 -0.02
C ILE A 164 4.45 -28.67 -0.38
N THR A 165 5.05 -28.07 0.63
CA THR A 165 6.16 -27.14 0.44
C THR A 165 7.46 -27.93 0.28
N THR A 166 8.08 -27.82 -0.88
CA THR A 166 9.39 -28.41 -1.18
C THR A 166 10.50 -27.37 -0.98
N PRO A 167 11.75 -27.79 -0.67
CA PRO A 167 12.88 -26.88 -0.62
C PRO A 167 13.09 -26.16 -1.97
N ILE A 168 13.38 -24.85 -1.89
CA ILE A 168 13.70 -24.02 -3.08
C ILE A 168 15.08 -24.34 -3.62
N LEU A 169 16.05 -24.60 -2.70
CA LEU A 169 17.40 -25.01 -3.04
C LEU A 169 17.52 -26.53 -2.99
N THR A 170 17.99 -27.12 -4.07
CA THR A 170 18.15 -28.57 -4.22
C THR A 170 19.48 -28.90 -4.93
N ALA A 171 19.70 -30.16 -5.27
CA ALA A 171 20.78 -30.54 -6.18
C ALA A 171 20.40 -30.20 -7.63
N SER A 172 21.40 -29.92 -8.46
CA SER A 172 21.18 -29.73 -9.91
C SER A 172 20.59 -30.99 -10.54
N SER A 173 19.65 -30.78 -11.45
CA SER A 173 19.02 -31.88 -12.21
C SER A 173 19.30 -31.70 -13.71
N PRO A 174 19.72 -32.77 -14.42
CA PRO A 174 19.96 -32.67 -15.86
C PRO A 174 18.67 -32.42 -16.67
N GLU A 175 17.50 -32.69 -16.10
CA GLU A 175 16.19 -32.45 -16.72
C GLU A 175 15.68 -31.02 -16.52
N GLY A 176 16.34 -30.22 -15.67
CA GLY A 176 15.97 -28.83 -15.42
C GLY A 176 16.38 -27.94 -16.59
N ALA A 177 15.48 -27.03 -17.00
CA ALA A 177 15.89 -25.86 -17.76
C ALA A 177 16.98 -25.11 -16.96
N ARG A 178 17.53 -24.03 -17.34
CA ARG A 178 18.62 -23.33 -16.65
C ARG A 178 18.44 -23.28 -15.14
N ASP A 179 19.44 -23.75 -14.39
CA ASP A 179 19.49 -23.61 -12.93
C ASP A 179 20.39 -22.42 -12.53
N TYR A 180 20.06 -21.83 -11.36
CA TYR A 180 20.92 -20.84 -10.73
C TYR A 180 21.73 -21.51 -9.63
N LEU A 181 23.06 -21.45 -9.74
CA LEU A 181 23.98 -22.02 -8.75
C LEU A 181 24.15 -21.07 -7.57
N VAL A 182 23.93 -21.60 -6.37
CA VAL A 182 24.14 -20.89 -5.11
C VAL A 182 25.28 -21.55 -4.34
N PRO A 183 26.40 -20.85 -4.08
CA PRO A 183 27.53 -21.46 -3.36
C PRO A 183 27.13 -21.91 -1.96
N ALA A 184 27.50 -23.13 -1.60
CA ALA A 184 27.24 -23.67 -0.26
C ALA A 184 28.28 -23.13 0.74
N ARG A 185 27.86 -22.26 1.66
CA ARG A 185 28.76 -21.63 2.66
C ARG A 185 29.47 -22.66 3.53
N ASN A 186 28.80 -23.72 3.94
CA ASN A 186 29.31 -24.76 4.84
C ASN A 186 30.07 -25.87 4.12
N HIS A 187 30.08 -25.89 2.80
CA HIS A 187 30.73 -26.93 1.98
C HIS A 187 31.46 -26.26 0.81
N PRO A 188 32.71 -25.81 1.01
CA PRO A 188 33.50 -25.19 -0.02
C PRO A 188 33.60 -26.07 -1.29
N GLY A 189 33.43 -25.46 -2.47
CA GLY A 189 33.43 -26.16 -3.75
C GLY A 189 32.13 -26.88 -4.12
N LYS A 190 31.09 -26.86 -3.22
CA LYS A 190 29.75 -27.38 -3.53
C LYS A 190 28.76 -26.24 -3.74
N PHE A 191 27.70 -26.56 -4.48
CA PHE A 191 26.65 -25.63 -4.83
C PHE A 191 25.29 -26.27 -4.61
N TYR A 192 24.33 -25.44 -4.22
CA TYR A 192 22.92 -25.71 -4.37
C TYR A 192 22.45 -25.17 -5.73
N ALA A 193 21.41 -25.75 -6.27
CA ALA A 193 20.73 -25.27 -7.46
C ALA A 193 19.32 -24.76 -7.13
N CYS A 194 18.98 -23.61 -7.66
CA CYS A 194 17.60 -23.16 -7.74
C CYS A 194 17.07 -23.51 -9.13
N LEU A 195 16.21 -24.51 -9.21
CA LEU A 195 15.66 -24.98 -10.48
C LEU A 195 14.51 -24.08 -10.91
N LEU A 196 14.53 -23.60 -12.14
CA LEU A 196 13.38 -22.98 -12.78
C LEU A 196 12.55 -24.10 -13.43
N TYR A 197 11.46 -24.48 -12.76
CA TYR A 197 10.48 -25.36 -13.39
C TYR A 197 9.63 -24.55 -14.36
N THR A 198 9.81 -24.78 -15.64
CA THR A 198 8.78 -24.49 -16.62
C THR A 198 7.82 -25.67 -16.61
N SER A 199 6.58 -25.46 -16.16
CA SER A 199 5.54 -26.46 -16.42
C SER A 199 5.47 -26.70 -17.91
N PRO A 200 5.54 -27.96 -18.38
CA PRO A 200 5.40 -28.24 -19.80
C PRO A 200 4.05 -27.72 -20.27
N SER A 201 4.10 -26.75 -21.16
CA SER A 201 2.94 -26.16 -21.81
C SER A 201 2.65 -27.00 -23.07
N PRO A 202 1.40 -27.24 -23.45
CA PRO A 202 1.05 -27.82 -24.76
C PRO A 202 1.61 -27.04 -25.96
N ARG A 203 2.15 -25.82 -25.71
CA ARG A 203 2.83 -25.02 -26.72
C ARG A 203 4.31 -25.36 -26.89
N ASP A 204 4.88 -26.11 -25.95
CA ASP A 204 6.31 -26.47 -25.94
C ASP A 204 6.51 -27.93 -26.47
N ALA A 205 5.45 -28.53 -27.01
CA ALA A 205 5.42 -29.85 -27.62
C ALA A 205 5.46 -29.75 -29.17
#